data_d773c0e69bfdce0781c80c54a06ba66a
#
_entry.id   d773c0e69bfdce0781c80c54a06ba66a
#
_cell.length_a   1.000
_cell.length_b   1.000
_cell.length_c   1.000
_cell.angle_alpha   90.00
_cell.angle_beta   90.00
_cell.angle_gamma   90.00
#
_symmetry.space_group_name_H-M   'P 1'
#
loop_
_entity.id
_entity.type
_entity.pdbx_description
1 polymer ?
#
loop_
_entity_poly.entity_id
_entity_poly.type
_entity_poly.pdbx_seq_one_letter_code
_entity_poly.pdbx_strand_id
1 'polypeptide(L)'
;ENLAQADYVSTSVQTDCRMEVAAGTADAAVLDLTLANAMIGEGTDYASLKIVDELNAEEYGVAFRKGSDAAAAADAAFDELKADGTMQALADKYDLALAD
;
A
#
# COMPACT_ATOMS: atom_id res chain seq x y z
N GLU A 1 11.17 -0.13 17.04
CA GLU A 1 11.63 -0.59 18.38
C GLU A 1 10.47 -0.69 19.38
N ASN A 2 9.54 0.26 19.39
CA ASN A 2 8.42 0.26 20.35
C ASN A 2 7.40 -0.87 20.09
N LEU A 3 7.29 -1.36 18.87
CA LEU A 3 6.39 -2.46 18.51
C LEU A 3 6.81 -3.82 19.09
N ALA A 4 8.08 -3.97 19.49
CA ALA A 4 8.56 -5.23 20.10
C ALA A 4 7.91 -5.58 21.44
N GLN A 5 7.25 -4.63 22.07
CA GLN A 5 6.55 -4.81 23.36
C GLN A 5 5.03 -4.99 23.19
N ALA A 6 4.52 -4.91 21.96
CA ALA A 6 3.12 -5.10 21.68
C ALA A 6 2.75 -6.59 21.61
N ASP A 7 1.53 -6.92 22.04
CA ASP A 7 0.96 -8.24 21.80
C ASP A 7 0.57 -8.34 20.33
N TYR A 8 1.34 -9.14 19.58
CA TYR A 8 1.15 -9.27 18.15
C TYR A 8 0.11 -10.35 17.81
N VAL A 9 -0.92 -9.93 17.07
CA VAL A 9 -1.94 -10.83 16.53
C VAL A 9 -1.88 -10.78 15.00
N SER A 10 -1.66 -11.94 14.39
CA SER A 10 -1.63 -12.08 12.93
C SER A 10 -3.03 -12.33 12.39
N THR A 11 -3.39 -11.64 11.32
CA THR A 11 -4.60 -11.91 10.53
C THR A 11 -4.23 -12.47 9.16
N SER A 12 -5.14 -13.19 8.53
CA SER A 12 -4.89 -13.80 7.23
C SER A 12 -5.08 -12.83 6.05
N VAL A 13 -5.83 -11.76 6.24
CA VAL A 13 -6.07 -10.70 5.25
C VAL A 13 -5.94 -9.32 5.90
N GLN A 14 -5.36 -8.36 5.17
CA GLN A 14 -5.13 -7.01 5.67
C GLN A 14 -6.42 -6.29 6.05
N THR A 15 -7.51 -6.55 5.34
CA THR A 15 -8.81 -5.93 5.65
C THR A 15 -9.37 -6.32 7.01
N ASP A 16 -9.02 -7.48 7.54
CA ASP A 16 -9.46 -7.93 8.87
C ASP A 16 -8.80 -7.12 9.98
N CYS A 17 -7.54 -6.72 9.80
CA CYS A 17 -6.82 -5.90 10.79
C CYS A 17 -7.57 -4.64 11.18
N ARG A 18 -8.12 -3.91 10.22
CA ARG A 18 -8.87 -2.67 10.48
C ARG A 18 -10.19 -2.92 11.20
N MET A 19 -10.84 -4.06 10.92
CA MET A 19 -12.08 -4.44 11.60
C MET A 19 -11.83 -4.70 13.09
N GLU A 20 -10.71 -5.33 13.43
CA GLU A 20 -10.30 -5.55 14.81
C GLU A 20 -10.10 -4.23 15.56
N VAL A 21 -9.48 -3.24 14.92
CA VAL A 21 -9.31 -1.90 15.52
C VAL A 21 -10.65 -1.18 15.64
N ALA A 22 -11.49 -1.21 14.61
CA ALA A 22 -12.81 -0.59 14.64
C ALA A 22 -13.74 -1.21 15.68
N ALA A 23 -13.63 -2.51 15.90
CA ALA A 23 -14.39 -3.25 16.91
C ALA A 23 -13.85 -3.06 18.35
N GLY A 24 -12.65 -2.50 18.51
CA GLY A 24 -11.99 -2.32 19.80
C GLY A 24 -11.32 -3.56 20.36
N THR A 25 -11.13 -4.60 19.53
CA THR A 25 -10.42 -5.83 19.91
C THR A 25 -8.92 -5.73 19.73
N ALA A 26 -8.47 -4.73 18.97
CA ALA A 26 -7.06 -4.34 18.86
C ALA A 26 -6.92 -2.82 18.98
N ASP A 27 -5.79 -2.37 19.46
CA ASP A 27 -5.49 -0.93 19.63
C ASP A 27 -4.97 -0.28 18.36
N ALA A 28 -4.22 -1.03 17.56
CA ALA A 28 -3.63 -0.57 16.32
C ALA A 28 -3.47 -1.72 15.32
N ALA A 29 -3.37 -1.37 14.04
CA ALA A 29 -3.08 -2.32 12.97
C ALA A 29 -1.93 -1.80 12.11
N VAL A 30 -1.14 -2.73 11.56
CA VAL A 30 -0.12 -2.45 10.56
C VAL A 30 -0.57 -3.08 9.25
N LEU A 31 -0.69 -2.27 8.21
CA LEU A 31 -1.15 -2.71 6.89
C LEU A 31 -0.52 -1.83 5.79
N ASP A 32 -0.75 -2.21 4.55
CA ASP A 32 -0.29 -1.45 3.39
C ASP A 32 -0.88 -0.04 3.36
N LEU A 33 -0.04 0.97 3.14
CA LEU A 33 -0.45 2.38 3.16
C LEU A 33 -1.46 2.71 2.04
N THR A 34 -1.26 2.18 0.85
CA THR A 34 -2.17 2.41 -0.28
C THR A 34 -3.56 1.87 0.01
N LEU A 35 -3.65 0.68 0.61
CA LEU A 35 -4.90 0.09 1.06
C LEU A 35 -5.52 0.92 2.19
N ALA A 36 -4.72 1.36 3.15
CA ALA A 36 -5.18 2.20 4.26
C ALA A 36 -5.76 3.53 3.76
N ASN A 37 -5.07 4.23 2.85
CA ASN A 37 -5.52 5.49 2.26
C ASN A 37 -6.85 5.36 1.52
N ALA A 38 -7.09 4.21 0.89
CA ALA A 38 -8.34 3.95 0.15
C ALA A 38 -9.55 3.68 1.07
N MET A 39 -9.33 3.31 2.33
CA MET A 39 -10.38 2.73 3.17
C MET A 39 -10.57 3.43 4.52
N ILE A 40 -9.61 4.26 4.94
CA ILE A 40 -9.59 4.90 6.25
C ILE A 40 -9.71 6.42 6.05
N GLY A 41 -10.54 7.05 6.88
CA GLY A 41 -10.70 8.49 6.90
C GLY A 41 -12.11 8.97 6.63
N GLU A 42 -12.27 10.28 6.60
CA GLU A 42 -13.56 10.93 6.42
C GLU A 42 -14.24 10.52 5.10
N GLY A 43 -15.50 10.17 5.18
CA GLY A 43 -16.29 9.69 4.02
C GLY A 43 -16.15 8.21 3.72
N THR A 44 -15.43 7.46 4.54
CA THR A 44 -15.30 5.99 4.43
C THR A 44 -16.03 5.29 5.57
N ASP A 45 -16.18 3.97 5.45
CA ASP A 45 -16.75 3.12 6.52
C ASP A 45 -15.92 3.12 7.81
N TYR A 46 -14.68 3.58 7.74
CA TYR A 46 -13.72 3.65 8.84
C TYR A 46 -13.29 5.09 9.16
N ALA A 47 -14.24 6.02 9.13
CA ALA A 47 -14.00 7.44 9.41
C ALA A 47 -13.47 7.71 10.83
N SER A 48 -13.71 6.78 11.76
CA SER A 48 -13.19 6.88 13.14
C SER A 48 -11.72 6.46 13.28
N LEU A 49 -11.16 5.80 12.27
CA LEU A 49 -9.76 5.40 12.26
C LEU A 49 -8.91 6.46 11.57
N LYS A 50 -7.64 6.51 11.91
CA LYS A 50 -6.66 7.38 11.27
C LYS A 50 -5.32 6.68 11.13
N ILE A 51 -4.59 7.06 10.08
CA ILE A 51 -3.19 6.67 9.91
C ILE A 51 -2.36 7.56 10.85
N VAL A 52 -1.55 6.94 11.70
CA VAL A 52 -0.80 7.65 12.74
C VAL A 52 0.71 7.65 12.48
N ASP A 53 1.20 6.69 11.71
CA ASP A 53 2.62 6.57 11.37
C ASP A 53 2.83 5.77 10.09
N GLU A 54 3.94 6.01 9.43
CA GLU A 54 4.41 5.26 8.27
C GLU A 54 5.75 4.61 8.64
N LEU A 55 5.79 3.27 8.64
CA LEU A 55 6.92 2.53 9.18
C LEU A 55 8.09 2.44 8.21
N ASN A 56 7.82 2.17 6.95
CA ASN A 56 8.84 2.08 5.89
C ASN A 56 8.22 2.28 4.52
N ALA A 57 9.03 2.73 3.57
CA ALA A 57 8.68 2.78 2.16
C ALA A 57 8.97 1.43 1.51
N GLU A 58 8.07 0.99 0.63
CA GLU A 58 8.19 -0.23 -0.17
C GLU A 58 8.06 0.10 -1.64
N GLU A 59 8.66 -0.72 -2.48
CA GLU A 59 8.51 -0.64 -3.93
C GLU A 59 7.68 -1.82 -4.44
N TYR A 60 6.73 -1.54 -5.32
CA TYR A 60 5.95 -2.58 -6.00
C TYR A 60 6.62 -2.97 -7.30
N GLY A 61 6.61 -4.24 -7.57
CA GLY A 61 7.12 -4.80 -8.81
C GLY A 61 6.11 -5.73 -9.47
N VAL A 62 6.23 -5.87 -10.78
CA VAL A 62 5.46 -6.84 -11.56
C VAL A 62 6.39 -7.98 -11.97
N ALA A 63 6.04 -9.20 -11.59
CA ALA A 63 6.84 -10.37 -11.89
C ALA A 63 6.32 -11.11 -13.12
N PHE A 64 7.24 -11.57 -13.93
CA PHE A 64 6.96 -12.39 -15.11
C PHE A 64 7.65 -13.75 -14.98
N ARG A 65 7.16 -14.72 -15.73
CA ARG A 65 7.79 -16.04 -15.79
C ARG A 65 9.24 -15.94 -16.27
N LYS A 66 10.14 -16.65 -15.62
CA LYS A 66 11.56 -16.69 -15.99
C LYS A 66 11.74 -17.11 -17.46
N GLY A 67 12.52 -16.34 -18.20
CA GLY A 67 12.75 -16.57 -19.63
C GLY A 67 11.69 -15.94 -20.54
N SER A 68 10.65 -15.29 -19.99
CA SER A 68 9.71 -14.49 -20.78
C SER A 68 10.35 -13.19 -21.26
N ASP A 69 10.02 -12.75 -22.47
CA ASP A 69 10.38 -11.44 -23.01
C ASP A 69 9.41 -10.33 -22.55
N ALA A 70 8.34 -10.69 -21.86
CA ALA A 70 7.32 -9.74 -21.37
C ALA A 70 7.88 -8.72 -20.38
N ALA A 71 8.86 -9.10 -19.55
CA ALA A 71 9.49 -8.18 -18.61
C ALA A 71 10.18 -7.01 -19.33
N ALA A 72 10.98 -7.30 -20.35
CA ALA A 72 11.65 -6.27 -21.13
C ALA A 72 10.66 -5.37 -21.90
N ALA A 73 9.58 -5.96 -22.42
CA ALA A 73 8.52 -5.18 -23.10
C ALA A 73 7.77 -4.29 -22.11
N ALA A 74 7.48 -4.77 -20.90
CA ALA A 74 6.86 -3.98 -19.84
C ALA A 74 7.77 -2.84 -19.38
N ASP A 75 9.06 -3.08 -19.18
CA ASP A 75 10.04 -2.05 -18.81
C ASP A 75 10.09 -0.94 -19.85
N ALA A 76 10.16 -1.28 -21.13
CA ALA A 76 10.14 -0.29 -22.21
C ALA A 76 8.84 0.52 -22.22
N ALA A 77 7.69 -0.11 -22.00
CA ALA A 77 6.41 0.59 -21.91
C ALA A 77 6.35 1.53 -20.69
N PHE A 78 6.87 1.12 -19.54
CA PHE A 78 6.96 1.97 -18.36
C PHE A 78 7.87 3.18 -18.59
N ASP A 79 8.99 2.99 -19.26
CA ASP A 79 9.90 4.10 -19.59
C ASP A 79 9.23 5.14 -20.51
N GLU A 80 8.49 4.71 -21.52
CA GLU A 80 7.70 5.59 -22.37
C GLU A 80 6.62 6.36 -21.58
N LEU A 81 5.89 5.67 -20.70
CA LEU A 81 4.84 6.28 -19.88
C LEU A 81 5.39 7.21 -18.79
N LYS A 82 6.62 6.97 -18.32
CA LYS A 82 7.33 7.91 -17.46
C LYS A 82 7.73 9.15 -18.24
N ALA A 83 8.27 8.97 -19.45
CA ALA A 83 8.74 10.08 -20.29
C ALA A 83 7.61 11.01 -20.75
N ASP A 84 6.42 10.49 -21.01
CA ASP A 84 5.26 11.29 -21.43
C ASP A 84 4.43 11.90 -20.28
N GLY A 85 4.79 11.57 -19.03
CA GLY A 85 4.12 12.05 -17.82
C GLY A 85 2.89 11.26 -17.40
N THR A 86 2.49 10.22 -18.11
CA THR A 86 1.32 9.39 -17.78
C THR A 86 1.50 8.69 -16.42
N MET A 87 2.68 8.14 -16.17
CA MET A 87 2.96 7.47 -14.88
C MET A 87 2.90 8.45 -13.71
N GLN A 88 3.40 9.68 -13.89
CA GLN A 88 3.31 10.69 -12.83
C GLN A 88 1.86 11.08 -12.54
N ALA A 89 1.06 11.26 -13.57
CA ALA A 89 -0.36 11.58 -13.40
C ALA A 89 -1.14 10.47 -12.67
N LEU A 90 -0.79 9.20 -12.91
CA LEU A 90 -1.37 8.07 -12.19
C LEU A 90 -0.87 7.99 -10.74
N ALA A 91 0.41 8.22 -10.52
CA ALA A 91 0.97 8.26 -9.17
C ALA A 91 0.29 9.33 -8.32
N ASP A 92 0.14 10.54 -8.86
CA ASP A 92 -0.55 11.64 -8.18
C ASP A 92 -2.02 11.31 -7.88
N LYS A 93 -2.70 10.65 -8.83
CA LYS A 93 -4.10 10.24 -8.68
C LYS A 93 -4.31 9.25 -7.52
N TYR A 94 -3.36 8.36 -7.30
CA TYR A 94 -3.45 7.30 -6.29
C TYR A 94 -2.59 7.54 -5.06
N ASP A 95 -2.05 8.76 -4.93
CA ASP A 95 -1.17 9.15 -3.82
C ASP A 95 0.03 8.21 -3.67
N LEU A 96 0.70 7.95 -4.77
CA LEU A 96 1.87 7.08 -4.87
C LEU A 96 3.10 7.88 -5.30
N ALA A 97 4.28 7.38 -4.98
CA ALA A 97 5.54 7.87 -5.53
C ALA A 97 6.06 6.91 -6.61
N LEU A 98 6.63 7.45 -7.67
CA LEU A 98 7.30 6.63 -8.66
C LEU A 98 8.64 6.14 -8.10
N ALA A 99 8.92 4.85 -8.27
CA ALA A 99 10.25 4.30 -8.04
C ALA A 99 11.22 4.77 -9.15
N ASP A 100 12.45 4.95 -8.77
CA ASP A 100 13.53 5.36 -9.70
C ASP A 100 13.91 4.25 -10.70
#